data_98cb05b548ce7a5e9a049343ae6f7c08
#
_entry.id   98cb05b548ce7a5e9a049343ae6f7c08
#
_cell.length_a   1.000
_cell.length_b   1.000
_cell.length_c   1.000
_cell.angle_alpha   90.00
_cell.angle_beta   90.00
_cell.angle_gamma   90.00
#
_symmetry.space_group_name_H-M   'P 1'
#
loop_
_entity.id
_entity.type
_entity.pdbx_description
1 polymer ?
#
loop_
_entity_poly.entity_id
_entity_poly.type
_entity_poly.pdbx_seq_one_letter_code
_entity_poly.pdbx_strand_id
1 'polypeptide(L)'
;FGVGGGTIIVPLLFIVFTQMGYSPDNIMHLALGTSLATIIVTSISSLMAHNKKGAVMWPVFKNLAPGLAIGCFLGAGIAGQISGLYLQLIVGVFLLWVAYKMFFGGKKQVANPATNSSSTDDANTQLPSKPKQLAAGGVIGIASAIFGIGGGSLTVPYLTRYGVVMQKAVGTSAACGLPIAIAGALGFMFFGMQQRIDVPNTIGFVHIYAFLGISIMSFFTAKLGAKVAHILS
;
A
#
# COMPACT_ATOMS: atom_id res chain seq x y z
N PHE A 1 -2.09 -0.79 13.09
CA PHE A 1 -0.96 -1.69 12.73
C PHE A 1 -0.12 -1.18 11.54
N GLY A 2 -0.54 -0.17 10.76
CA GLY A 2 0.24 0.42 9.67
C GLY A 2 0.55 -0.49 8.47
N VAL A 3 -0.05 -1.67 8.40
CA VAL A 3 0.27 -2.70 7.38
C VAL A 3 -0.43 -2.46 6.05
N GLY A 4 -1.36 -1.49 5.96
CA GLY A 4 -2.10 -1.21 4.72
C GLY A 4 -3.08 -2.33 4.33
N GLY A 5 -4.25 -1.95 3.79
CA GLY A 5 -5.31 -2.91 3.44
C GLY A 5 -4.92 -3.96 2.38
N GLY A 6 -3.92 -3.69 1.54
CA GLY A 6 -3.51 -4.57 0.45
C GLY A 6 -3.04 -5.96 0.89
N THR A 7 -2.38 -6.08 2.05
CA THR A 7 -1.91 -7.37 2.57
C THR A 7 -3.03 -8.36 2.89
N ILE A 8 -4.24 -7.86 3.13
CA ILE A 8 -5.43 -8.70 3.36
C ILE A 8 -6.24 -8.86 2.07
N ILE A 9 -6.34 -7.78 1.29
CA ILE A 9 -7.16 -7.76 0.06
C ILE A 9 -6.59 -8.71 -1.00
N VAL A 10 -5.26 -8.73 -1.19
CA VAL A 10 -4.63 -9.57 -2.23
C VAL A 10 -4.89 -11.06 -2.01
N PRO A 11 -4.63 -11.67 -0.83
CA PRO A 11 -4.95 -13.07 -0.60
C PRO A 11 -6.45 -13.36 -0.70
N LEU A 12 -7.31 -12.46 -0.23
CA LEU A 12 -8.76 -12.62 -0.33
C LEU A 12 -9.20 -12.67 -1.80
N LEU A 13 -8.74 -11.72 -2.61
CA LEU A 13 -9.07 -11.68 -4.04
C LEU A 13 -8.50 -12.91 -4.77
N PHE A 14 -7.31 -13.36 -4.40
CA PHE A 14 -6.73 -14.58 -4.95
C PHE A 14 -7.63 -15.78 -4.73
N ILE A 15 -8.13 -15.98 -3.50
CA ILE A 15 -9.06 -17.08 -3.17
C ILE A 15 -10.36 -16.95 -3.96
N VAL A 16 -10.96 -15.76 -3.98
CA VAL A 16 -12.23 -15.50 -4.68
C VAL A 16 -12.08 -15.78 -6.18
N PHE A 17 -11.04 -15.27 -6.83
CA PHE A 17 -10.81 -15.45 -8.26
C PHE A 17 -10.48 -16.91 -8.62
N THR A 18 -9.82 -17.63 -7.71
CA THR A 18 -9.60 -19.08 -7.85
C THR A 18 -10.93 -19.85 -7.83
N GLN A 19 -11.84 -19.50 -6.89
CA GLN A 19 -13.16 -20.13 -6.82
C GLN A 19 -14.07 -19.77 -8.02
N MET A 20 -13.85 -18.59 -8.63
CA MET A 20 -14.54 -18.20 -9.87
C MET A 20 -14.03 -18.95 -11.10
N GLY A 21 -12.98 -19.76 -10.97
CA GLY A 21 -12.44 -20.59 -12.06
C GLY A 21 -11.62 -19.81 -13.09
N TYR A 22 -11.06 -18.64 -12.73
CA TYR A 22 -10.18 -17.89 -13.63
C TYR A 22 -8.85 -18.61 -13.84
N SER A 23 -8.20 -18.32 -14.98
CA SER A 23 -6.90 -18.94 -15.30
C SER A 23 -5.84 -18.61 -14.24
N PRO A 24 -5.08 -19.62 -13.75
CA PRO A 24 -4.02 -19.43 -12.77
C PRO A 24 -2.98 -18.37 -13.16
N ASP A 25 -2.74 -18.20 -14.46
CA ASP A 25 -1.79 -17.21 -14.98
C ASP A 25 -2.26 -15.77 -14.75
N ASN A 26 -3.58 -15.53 -14.69
CA ASN A 26 -4.15 -14.18 -14.58
C ASN A 26 -4.61 -13.82 -13.18
N ILE A 27 -4.91 -14.80 -12.32
CA ILE A 27 -5.50 -14.59 -10.99
C ILE A 27 -4.68 -13.63 -10.15
N MET A 28 -3.35 -13.82 -10.11
CA MET A 28 -2.48 -13.00 -9.28
C MET A 28 -2.41 -11.56 -9.78
N HIS A 29 -2.31 -11.36 -11.08
CA HIS A 29 -2.32 -10.03 -11.71
C HIS A 29 -3.63 -9.28 -11.43
N LEU A 30 -4.77 -9.98 -11.57
CA LEU A 30 -6.09 -9.45 -11.26
C LEU A 30 -6.22 -9.07 -9.77
N ALA A 31 -5.70 -9.90 -8.88
CA ALA A 31 -5.72 -9.63 -7.44
C ALA A 31 -4.90 -8.39 -7.09
N LEU A 32 -3.68 -8.25 -7.66
CA LEU A 32 -2.81 -7.10 -7.42
C LEU A 32 -3.39 -5.81 -7.99
N GLY A 33 -3.82 -5.83 -9.26
CA GLY A 33 -4.40 -4.65 -9.91
C GLY A 33 -5.69 -4.18 -9.22
N THR A 34 -6.59 -5.11 -8.89
CA THR A 34 -7.84 -4.81 -8.18
C THR A 34 -7.57 -4.31 -6.75
N SER A 35 -6.58 -4.89 -6.05
CA SER A 35 -6.16 -4.41 -4.74
C SER A 35 -5.67 -2.96 -4.79
N LEU A 36 -4.78 -2.62 -5.72
CA LEU A 36 -4.30 -1.25 -5.88
C LEU A 36 -5.41 -0.28 -6.23
N ALA A 37 -6.37 -0.68 -7.07
CA ALA A 37 -7.54 0.13 -7.37
C ALA A 37 -8.37 0.41 -6.10
N THR A 38 -8.64 -0.59 -5.26
CA THR A 38 -9.39 -0.42 -4.00
C THR A 38 -8.63 0.46 -3.00
N ILE A 39 -7.30 0.40 -3.03
CA ILE A 39 -6.45 1.24 -2.17
C ILE A 39 -6.60 2.73 -2.50
N ILE A 40 -6.98 3.13 -3.71
CA ILE A 40 -7.26 4.54 -4.03
C ILE A 40 -8.32 5.10 -3.08
N VAL A 41 -9.45 4.40 -2.94
CA VAL A 41 -10.58 4.83 -2.09
C VAL A 41 -10.16 4.88 -0.61
N THR A 42 -9.49 3.83 -0.14
CA THR A 42 -9.06 3.75 1.26
C THR A 42 -7.95 4.75 1.58
N SER A 43 -7.03 5.04 0.64
CA SER A 43 -5.96 6.03 0.81
C SER A 43 -6.50 7.45 0.89
N ILE A 44 -7.54 7.80 0.12
CA ILE A 44 -8.19 9.12 0.22
C ILE A 44 -8.75 9.30 1.64
N SER A 45 -9.51 8.33 2.13
CA SER A 45 -10.08 8.37 3.47
C SER A 45 -9.00 8.46 4.56
N SER A 46 -7.95 7.65 4.44
CA SER A 46 -6.84 7.62 5.39
C SER A 46 -6.03 8.92 5.37
N LEU A 47 -5.72 9.44 4.18
CA LEU A 47 -5.04 10.73 4.01
C LEU A 47 -5.81 11.85 4.68
N MET A 48 -7.14 11.94 4.44
CA MET A 48 -7.99 12.97 5.06
C MET A 48 -7.97 12.88 6.58
N ALA A 49 -8.05 11.66 7.14
CA ALA A 49 -8.04 11.44 8.57
C ALA A 49 -6.70 11.84 9.22
N HIS A 50 -5.58 11.47 8.62
CA HIS A 50 -4.25 11.80 9.11
C HIS A 50 -3.88 13.28 8.90
N ASN A 51 -4.35 13.88 7.80
CA ASN A 51 -4.13 15.31 7.53
C ASN A 51 -4.85 16.19 8.55
N LYS A 52 -6.08 15.85 8.95
CA LYS A 52 -6.82 16.56 10.02
C LYS A 52 -6.07 16.54 11.37
N LYS A 53 -5.27 15.52 11.61
CA LYS A 53 -4.45 15.37 12.83
C LYS A 53 -3.06 16.02 12.69
N GLY A 54 -2.75 16.68 11.56
CA GLY A 54 -1.42 17.27 11.32
C GLY A 54 -0.28 16.25 11.22
N ALA A 55 -0.60 14.97 11.00
CA ALA A 55 0.37 13.89 10.99
C ALA A 55 1.09 13.70 9.63
N VAL A 56 0.75 14.46 8.60
CA VAL A 56 1.34 14.34 7.26
C VAL A 56 2.49 15.34 7.10
N MET A 57 3.67 14.82 6.84
CA MET A 57 4.86 15.62 6.49
C MET A 57 4.85 15.92 4.98
N TRP A 58 4.19 17.00 4.58
CA TRP A 58 4.03 17.40 3.17
C TRP A 58 5.34 17.59 2.40
N PRO A 59 6.43 18.16 2.98
CA PRO A 59 7.71 18.24 2.26
C PRO A 59 8.29 16.88 1.89
N VAL A 60 8.21 15.91 2.80
CA VAL A 60 8.68 14.53 2.58
C VAL A 60 7.81 13.83 1.54
N PHE A 61 6.49 13.98 1.65
CA PHE A 61 5.53 13.46 0.69
C PHE A 61 5.83 13.95 -0.73
N LYS A 62 6.00 15.27 -0.91
CA LYS A 62 6.29 15.87 -2.23
C LYS A 62 7.58 15.34 -2.87
N ASN A 63 8.59 15.00 -2.07
CA ASN A 63 9.85 14.45 -2.55
C ASN A 63 9.75 12.95 -2.90
N LEU A 64 8.93 12.18 -2.16
CA LEU A 64 8.74 10.75 -2.37
C LEU A 64 7.71 10.45 -3.47
N ALA A 65 6.63 11.21 -3.53
CA ALA A 65 5.47 10.92 -4.37
C ALA A 65 5.79 10.69 -5.86
N PRO A 66 6.63 11.51 -6.53
CA PRO A 66 6.97 11.26 -7.93
C PRO A 66 7.72 9.93 -8.13
N GLY A 67 8.67 9.63 -7.24
CA GLY A 67 9.40 8.35 -7.26
C GLY A 67 8.46 7.17 -7.04
N LEU A 68 7.56 7.27 -6.06
CA LEU A 68 6.57 6.25 -5.76
C LEU A 68 5.64 5.99 -6.95
N ALA A 69 5.15 7.04 -7.61
CA ALA A 69 4.27 6.91 -8.76
C ALA A 69 4.97 6.25 -9.96
N ILE A 70 6.14 6.79 -10.33
CA ILE A 70 6.94 6.23 -11.44
C ILE A 70 7.33 4.78 -11.14
N GLY A 71 7.86 4.52 -9.94
CA GLY A 71 8.27 3.19 -9.52
C GLY A 71 7.11 2.20 -9.54
N CYS A 72 5.93 2.61 -9.06
CA CYS A 72 4.75 1.73 -9.03
C CYS A 72 4.21 1.44 -10.44
N PHE A 73 4.20 2.42 -11.33
CA PHE A 73 3.82 2.21 -12.72
C PHE A 73 4.77 1.25 -13.44
N LEU A 74 6.09 1.45 -13.30
CA LEU A 74 7.10 0.54 -13.84
C LEU A 74 7.02 -0.85 -13.19
N GLY A 75 6.81 -0.91 -11.89
CA GLY A 75 6.61 -2.15 -11.15
C GLY A 75 5.39 -2.95 -11.62
N ALA A 76 4.29 -2.28 -11.99
CA ALA A 76 3.13 -2.93 -12.60
C ALA A 76 3.47 -3.53 -13.97
N GLY A 77 4.30 -2.84 -14.77
CA GLY A 77 4.81 -3.37 -16.04
C GLY A 77 5.72 -4.59 -15.85
N ILE A 78 6.59 -4.57 -14.86
CA ILE A 78 7.45 -5.72 -14.49
C ILE A 78 6.58 -6.88 -14.00
N ALA A 79 5.64 -6.63 -13.09
CA ALA A 79 4.72 -7.65 -12.59
C ALA A 79 3.90 -8.27 -13.72
N GLY A 80 3.45 -7.47 -14.70
CA GLY A 80 2.71 -7.97 -15.86
C GLY A 80 3.50 -8.91 -16.77
N GLN A 81 4.83 -8.90 -16.74
CA GLN A 81 5.68 -9.81 -17.53
C GLN A 81 6.07 -11.08 -16.77
N ILE A 82 5.88 -11.11 -15.46
CA ILE A 82 6.15 -12.29 -14.62
C ILE A 82 4.95 -13.23 -14.75
N SER A 83 5.18 -14.54 -14.98
CA SER A 83 4.06 -15.48 -15.00
C SER A 83 3.33 -15.54 -13.66
N GLY A 84 2.03 -15.81 -13.70
CA GLY A 84 1.16 -15.79 -12.52
C GLY A 84 1.67 -16.68 -11.37
N LEU A 85 2.25 -17.84 -11.69
CA LEU A 85 2.82 -18.75 -10.70
C LEU A 85 4.02 -18.16 -9.96
N TYR A 86 4.98 -17.57 -10.69
CA TYR A 86 6.13 -16.93 -10.04
C TYR A 86 5.72 -15.70 -9.22
N LEU A 87 4.78 -14.93 -9.73
CA LEU A 87 4.25 -13.77 -9.02
C LEU A 87 3.54 -14.19 -7.72
N GLN A 88 2.78 -15.29 -7.75
CA GLN A 88 2.16 -15.89 -6.56
C GLN A 88 3.20 -16.32 -5.53
N LEU A 89 4.28 -16.97 -5.95
CA LEU A 89 5.36 -17.39 -5.06
C LEU A 89 6.05 -16.18 -4.41
N ILE A 90 6.38 -15.15 -5.19
CA ILE A 90 7.03 -13.92 -4.70
C ILE A 90 6.14 -13.24 -3.65
N VAL A 91 4.85 -13.07 -3.94
CA VAL A 91 3.90 -12.46 -3.01
C VAL A 91 3.67 -13.34 -1.79
N GLY A 92 3.56 -14.67 -1.97
CA GLY A 92 3.41 -15.64 -0.88
C GLY A 92 4.58 -15.59 0.10
N VAL A 93 5.81 -15.64 -0.41
CA VAL A 93 7.04 -15.52 0.43
C VAL A 93 7.07 -14.19 1.17
N PHE A 94 6.71 -13.10 0.49
CA PHE A 94 6.65 -11.78 1.13
C PHE A 94 5.61 -11.74 2.25
N LEU A 95 4.41 -12.28 2.04
CA LEU A 95 3.36 -12.33 3.07
C LEU A 95 3.77 -13.19 4.27
N LEU A 96 4.44 -14.32 4.02
CA LEU A 96 5.02 -15.15 5.11
C LEU A 96 6.07 -14.38 5.89
N TRP A 97 6.94 -13.63 5.21
CA TRP A 97 7.94 -12.79 5.86
C TRP A 97 7.29 -11.68 6.71
N VAL A 98 6.24 -11.03 6.20
CA VAL A 98 5.48 -10.03 6.97
C VAL A 98 4.83 -10.67 8.19
N ALA A 99 4.17 -11.82 8.03
CA ALA A 99 3.55 -12.56 9.12
C ALA A 99 4.57 -12.97 10.19
N TYR A 100 5.71 -13.51 9.78
CA TYR A 100 6.82 -13.84 10.67
C TYR A 100 7.30 -12.63 11.45
N LYS A 101 7.53 -11.50 10.77
CA LYS A 101 7.97 -10.26 11.39
C LYS A 101 6.95 -9.68 12.37
N MET A 102 5.66 -9.81 12.08
CA MET A 102 4.59 -9.40 12.99
C MET A 102 4.51 -10.30 14.22
N PHE A 103 4.68 -11.60 14.06
CA PHE A 103 4.59 -12.57 15.15
C PHE A 103 5.82 -12.52 16.08
N PHE A 104 7.02 -12.47 15.51
CA PHE A 104 8.28 -12.49 16.27
C PHE A 104 8.86 -11.09 16.52
N GLY A 105 8.47 -10.07 15.76
CA GLY A 105 8.98 -8.70 15.87
C GLY A 105 8.36 -7.87 16.99
N GLY A 106 7.37 -8.38 17.71
CA GLY A 106 6.52 -7.64 18.65
C GLY A 106 7.20 -7.18 19.97
N LYS A 107 8.51 -7.43 20.17
CA LYS A 107 9.19 -7.08 21.44
C LYS A 107 10.03 -5.80 21.43
N LYS A 108 10.15 -5.07 20.33
CA LYS A 108 11.04 -3.88 20.27
C LYS A 108 10.42 -2.54 19.83
N GLN A 109 9.12 -2.45 19.65
CA GLN A 109 8.46 -1.18 19.28
C GLN A 109 7.21 -0.85 20.11
N VAL A 110 7.23 -1.19 21.40
CA VAL A 110 6.45 -0.41 22.36
C VAL A 110 7.36 0.75 22.77
N ALA A 111 7.45 1.75 21.93
CA ALA A 111 7.98 3.04 22.30
C ALA A 111 7.05 3.61 23.37
N ASN A 112 7.61 3.95 24.53
CA ASN A 112 6.98 4.56 25.68
C ASN A 112 5.85 5.53 25.28
N PRO A 113 4.64 5.37 25.81
CA PRO A 113 3.62 6.40 25.75
C PRO A 113 3.76 7.28 27.01
N ALA A 114 4.82 8.03 27.12
CA ALA A 114 4.88 9.12 28.09
C ALA A 114 6.22 9.88 28.00
N THR A 115 6.31 10.77 27.09
CA THR A 115 6.93 12.06 27.37
C THR A 115 6.16 13.09 26.60
N ASN A 116 5.28 13.78 27.32
CA ASN A 116 4.78 15.09 26.95
C ASN A 116 6.00 15.96 26.65
N SER A 117 6.17 16.32 25.40
CA SER A 117 7.01 17.43 24.99
C SER A 117 6.34 18.05 23.77
N SER A 118 5.54 19.03 24.08
CA SER A 118 5.19 20.12 23.19
C SER A 118 6.47 20.68 22.55
N SER A 119 6.39 20.91 21.24
CA SER A 119 7.20 21.84 20.45
C SER A 119 8.73 21.59 20.43
N THR A 120 9.27 21.51 19.22
CA THR A 120 10.68 21.63 18.83
C THR A 120 11.53 20.35 18.68
N ASP A 121 11.03 19.29 18.01
CA ASP A 121 11.89 18.16 17.64
C ASP A 121 11.94 17.85 16.13
N ASP A 122 11.86 18.86 15.29
CA ASP A 122 12.24 18.74 13.88
C ASP A 122 13.78 18.76 13.67
N ALA A 123 14.55 18.95 14.75
CA ALA A 123 15.99 19.20 14.69
C ALA A 123 16.85 17.93 14.51
N ASN A 124 16.33 16.73 14.76
CA ASN A 124 17.11 15.49 14.68
C ASN A 124 16.71 14.54 13.53
N THR A 125 15.79 14.96 12.66
CA THR A 125 15.36 14.15 11.52
C THR A 125 16.34 14.36 10.36
N GLN A 126 17.41 13.59 10.30
CA GLN A 126 18.36 13.62 9.19
C GLN A 126 17.77 12.89 7.97
N LEU A 127 16.77 13.51 7.36
CA LEU A 127 16.21 12.98 6.11
C LEU A 127 17.26 13.06 4.99
N PRO A 128 17.37 12.03 4.14
CA PRO A 128 18.29 12.03 3.02
C PRO A 128 17.97 13.16 2.03
N SER A 129 18.96 13.53 1.21
CA SER A 129 18.77 14.54 0.16
C SER A 129 17.61 14.20 -0.78
N LYS A 130 16.99 15.21 -1.37
CA LYS A 130 15.83 15.06 -2.28
C LYS A 130 16.00 13.95 -3.33
N PRO A 131 17.15 13.82 -4.05
CA PRO A 131 17.34 12.76 -5.04
C PRO A 131 17.36 11.36 -4.41
N LYS A 132 17.88 11.22 -3.19
CA LYS A 132 17.86 9.94 -2.47
C LYS A 132 16.44 9.57 -2.02
N GLN A 133 15.61 10.56 -1.63
CA GLN A 133 14.20 10.33 -1.34
C GLN A 133 13.43 9.90 -2.59
N LEU A 134 13.69 10.55 -3.74
CA LEU A 134 13.08 10.17 -5.02
C LEU A 134 13.43 8.72 -5.41
N ALA A 135 14.71 8.36 -5.33
CA ALA A 135 15.19 7.01 -5.63
C ALA A 135 14.57 5.97 -4.66
N ALA A 136 14.52 6.26 -3.36
CA ALA A 136 13.86 5.40 -2.38
C ALA A 136 12.37 5.24 -2.68
N GLY A 137 11.70 6.34 -3.08
CA GLY A 137 10.33 6.30 -3.56
C GLY A 137 10.16 5.36 -4.75
N GLY A 138 11.08 5.40 -5.72
CA GLY A 138 11.07 4.50 -6.88
C GLY A 138 11.15 3.03 -6.50
N VAL A 139 12.08 2.66 -5.64
CA VAL A 139 12.23 1.28 -5.14
C VAL A 139 10.99 0.83 -4.34
N ILE A 140 10.49 1.68 -3.45
CA ILE A 140 9.28 1.40 -2.68
C ILE A 140 8.08 1.26 -3.61
N GLY A 141 7.97 2.10 -4.64
CA GLY A 141 6.91 2.03 -5.63
C GLY A 141 6.90 0.72 -6.40
N ILE A 142 8.06 0.28 -6.93
CA ILE A 142 8.20 -1.01 -7.63
C ILE A 142 7.78 -2.15 -6.71
N ALA A 143 8.31 -2.20 -5.51
CA ALA A 143 7.96 -3.24 -4.53
C ALA A 143 6.46 -3.21 -4.19
N SER A 144 5.87 -2.02 -4.02
CA SER A 144 4.44 -1.86 -3.73
C SER A 144 3.55 -2.39 -4.85
N ALA A 145 3.95 -2.24 -6.12
CA ALA A 145 3.23 -2.80 -7.26
C ALA A 145 3.27 -4.34 -7.27
N ILE A 146 4.48 -4.92 -7.10
CA ILE A 146 4.68 -6.37 -7.12
C ILE A 146 3.92 -7.07 -5.98
N PHE A 147 3.82 -6.43 -4.82
CA PHE A 147 3.12 -7.00 -3.66
C PHE A 147 1.64 -6.57 -3.55
N GLY A 148 1.17 -5.64 -4.38
CA GLY A 148 -0.20 -5.11 -4.31
C GLY A 148 -0.52 -4.36 -3.02
N ILE A 149 0.49 -3.72 -2.41
CA ILE A 149 0.38 -3.10 -1.09
C ILE A 149 0.48 -1.58 -1.24
N GLY A 150 -0.48 -0.87 -0.65
CA GLY A 150 -0.41 0.59 -0.56
C GLY A 150 0.68 1.02 0.42
N GLY A 151 1.79 1.51 -0.09
CA GLY A 151 2.92 2.19 0.56
C GLY A 151 3.20 2.10 2.06
N GLY A 152 2.19 1.80 2.88
CA GLY A 152 2.27 1.81 4.33
C GLY A 152 3.34 0.90 4.90
N SER A 153 3.37 -0.34 4.47
CA SER A 153 4.27 -1.37 4.99
C SER A 153 5.76 -1.09 4.70
N LEU A 154 6.06 -0.37 3.64
CA LEU A 154 7.43 -0.09 3.22
C LEU A 154 7.86 1.34 3.56
N THR A 155 6.96 2.31 3.44
CA THR A 155 7.27 3.72 3.70
C THR A 155 7.42 4.01 5.20
N VAL A 156 6.62 3.36 6.07
CA VAL A 156 6.76 3.54 7.53
C VAL A 156 8.15 3.13 8.02
N PRO A 157 8.64 1.89 7.78
CA PRO A 157 9.99 1.52 8.23
C PRO A 157 11.09 2.36 7.57
N TYR A 158 10.89 2.84 6.34
CA TYR A 158 11.81 3.78 5.71
C TYR A 158 11.90 5.09 6.50
N LEU A 159 10.78 5.73 6.83
CA LEU A 159 10.75 7.00 7.54
C LEU A 159 11.25 6.87 9.00
N THR A 160 10.86 5.81 9.69
CA THR A 160 11.30 5.58 11.08
C THR A 160 12.80 5.32 11.19
N ARG A 161 13.42 4.74 10.15
CA ARG A 161 14.89 4.56 10.09
C ARG A 161 15.64 5.90 10.12
N TYR A 162 15.02 6.98 9.62
CA TYR A 162 15.59 8.33 9.64
C TYR A 162 15.10 9.18 10.82
N GLY A 163 14.58 8.53 11.88
CA GLY A 163 14.21 9.20 13.13
C GLY A 163 12.84 9.89 13.10
N VAL A 164 12.03 9.66 12.03
CA VAL A 164 10.66 10.20 12.00
C VAL A 164 9.80 9.51 13.05
N VAL A 165 9.12 10.29 13.89
CA VAL A 165 8.19 9.80 14.89
C VAL A 165 7.09 8.96 14.24
N MET A 166 6.72 7.83 14.88
CA MET A 166 5.80 6.83 14.32
C MET A 166 4.49 7.42 13.82
N GLN A 167 3.90 8.36 14.54
CA GLN A 167 2.64 9.01 14.15
C GLN A 167 2.78 9.80 12.83
N LYS A 168 3.86 10.58 12.68
CA LYS A 168 4.18 11.32 11.45
C LYS A 168 4.55 10.37 10.31
N ALA A 169 5.28 9.27 10.61
CA ALA A 169 5.63 8.25 9.63
C ALA A 169 4.39 7.55 9.07
N VAL A 170 3.45 7.15 9.92
CA VAL A 170 2.17 6.53 9.51
C VAL A 170 1.30 7.50 8.73
N GLY A 171 1.17 8.75 9.18
CA GLY A 171 0.40 9.78 8.48
C GLY A 171 0.97 10.09 7.09
N THR A 172 2.29 10.25 6.98
CA THR A 172 2.96 10.51 5.70
C THR A 172 2.88 9.30 4.77
N SER A 173 3.01 8.10 5.30
CA SER A 173 2.85 6.84 4.58
C SER A 173 1.42 6.66 4.03
N ALA A 174 0.41 7.04 4.80
CA ALA A 174 -0.99 7.04 4.33
C ALA A 174 -1.18 7.99 3.13
N ALA A 175 -0.52 9.16 3.14
CA ALA A 175 -0.50 10.06 2.00
C ALA A 175 0.21 9.43 0.79
N CYS A 176 1.37 8.80 1.00
CA CYS A 176 2.14 8.10 -0.05
C CYS A 176 1.37 6.93 -0.69
N GLY A 177 0.41 6.35 0.02
CA GLY A 177 -0.46 5.31 -0.51
C GLY A 177 -1.28 5.75 -1.73
N LEU A 178 -1.67 7.02 -1.81
CA LEU A 178 -2.49 7.54 -2.91
C LEU A 178 -1.77 7.55 -4.26
N PRO A 179 -0.58 8.16 -4.43
CA PRO A 179 0.15 8.12 -5.69
C PRO A 179 0.56 6.69 -6.09
N ILE A 180 0.90 5.82 -5.15
CA ILE A 180 1.16 4.40 -5.40
C ILE A 180 -0.08 3.73 -5.98
N ALA A 181 -1.23 3.90 -5.33
CA ALA A 181 -2.46 3.24 -5.72
C ALA A 181 -2.95 3.69 -7.10
N ILE A 182 -2.90 5.00 -7.38
CA ILE A 182 -3.29 5.55 -8.68
C ILE A 182 -2.36 5.05 -9.79
N ALA A 183 -1.04 5.23 -9.60
CA ALA A 183 -0.06 4.83 -10.62
C ALA A 183 -0.04 3.31 -10.84
N GLY A 184 -0.18 2.53 -9.77
CA GLY A 184 -0.25 1.07 -9.85
C GLY A 184 -1.52 0.58 -10.53
N ALA A 185 -2.69 1.10 -10.16
CA ALA A 185 -3.94 0.74 -10.81
C ALA A 185 -3.92 1.08 -12.31
N LEU A 186 -3.46 2.29 -12.68
CA LEU A 186 -3.29 2.69 -14.07
C LEU A 186 -2.28 1.81 -14.81
N GLY A 187 -1.17 1.45 -14.16
CA GLY A 187 -0.17 0.53 -14.72
C GLY A 187 -0.75 -0.86 -14.98
N PHE A 188 -1.45 -1.46 -14.01
CA PHE A 188 -2.09 -2.76 -14.19
C PHE A 188 -3.24 -2.73 -15.21
N MET A 189 -3.98 -1.62 -15.32
CA MET A 189 -4.94 -1.42 -16.40
C MET A 189 -4.25 -1.39 -17.76
N PHE A 190 -3.22 -0.55 -17.90
CA PHE A 190 -2.52 -0.33 -19.17
C PHE A 190 -1.82 -1.59 -19.68
N PHE A 191 -1.00 -2.22 -18.85
CA PHE A 191 -0.27 -3.44 -19.23
C PHE A 191 -1.20 -4.66 -19.39
N GLY A 192 -2.27 -4.74 -18.58
CA GLY A 192 -3.27 -5.79 -18.70
C GLY A 192 -4.09 -5.71 -19.99
N MET A 193 -4.41 -4.50 -20.47
CA MET A 193 -5.08 -4.34 -21.76
C MET A 193 -4.23 -4.82 -22.95
N GLN A 194 -2.90 -4.72 -22.85
CA GLN A 194 -2.00 -5.22 -23.89
C GLN A 194 -1.97 -6.76 -23.97
N GLN A 195 -2.22 -7.45 -22.85
CA GLN A 195 -2.17 -8.91 -22.77
C GLN A 195 -3.47 -9.62 -23.18
N ARG A 196 -4.52 -8.86 -23.56
CA ARG A 196 -5.83 -9.40 -24.00
C ARG A 196 -6.38 -10.49 -23.10
N ILE A 197 -6.56 -10.14 -21.81
CA ILE A 197 -7.06 -11.10 -20.82
C ILE A 197 -8.52 -11.40 -21.13
N ASP A 198 -8.84 -12.68 -21.33
CA ASP A 198 -10.21 -13.14 -21.55
C ASP A 198 -10.93 -13.41 -20.22
N VAL A 199 -11.10 -12.34 -19.43
CA VAL A 199 -11.84 -12.37 -18.17
C VAL A 199 -12.94 -11.32 -18.24
N PRO A 200 -14.21 -11.70 -18.07
CA PRO A 200 -15.32 -10.75 -18.18
C PRO A 200 -15.26 -9.69 -17.07
N ASN A 201 -15.76 -8.49 -17.39
CA ASN A 201 -15.87 -7.36 -16.44
C ASN A 201 -14.53 -6.88 -15.86
N THR A 202 -13.48 -6.92 -16.67
CA THR A 202 -12.15 -6.39 -16.32
C THR A 202 -11.74 -5.24 -17.23
N ILE A 203 -11.00 -4.28 -16.68
CA ILE A 203 -10.24 -3.30 -17.43
C ILE A 203 -8.76 -3.60 -17.20
N GLY A 204 -8.11 -4.25 -18.18
CA GLY A 204 -6.79 -4.83 -17.98
C GLY A 204 -6.80 -5.80 -16.79
N PHE A 205 -5.87 -5.63 -15.86
CA PHE A 205 -5.79 -6.46 -14.65
C PHE A 205 -6.65 -5.94 -13.47
N VAL A 206 -7.69 -5.13 -13.70
CA VAL A 206 -8.58 -4.64 -12.65
C VAL A 206 -9.99 -5.19 -12.86
N HIS A 207 -10.48 -5.98 -11.90
CA HIS A 207 -11.84 -6.54 -11.93
C HIS A 207 -12.84 -5.55 -11.34
N ILE A 208 -13.76 -5.04 -12.18
CA ILE A 208 -14.65 -3.91 -11.84
C ILE A 208 -15.58 -4.24 -10.68
N TYR A 209 -16.26 -5.40 -10.69
CA TYR A 209 -17.21 -5.74 -9.63
C TYR A 209 -16.52 -5.98 -8.29
N ALA A 210 -15.33 -6.60 -8.29
CA ALA A 210 -14.56 -6.77 -7.06
C ALA A 210 -14.07 -5.41 -6.51
N PHE A 211 -13.61 -4.52 -7.39
CA PHE A 211 -13.26 -3.15 -7.02
C PHE A 211 -14.42 -2.40 -6.39
N LEU A 212 -15.61 -2.41 -7.03
CA LEU A 212 -16.79 -1.72 -6.51
C LEU A 212 -17.27 -2.31 -5.18
N GLY A 213 -17.37 -3.64 -5.09
CA GLY A 213 -17.82 -4.32 -3.87
C GLY A 213 -16.92 -4.02 -2.67
N ILE A 214 -15.60 -4.15 -2.84
CA ILE A 214 -14.65 -3.86 -1.76
C ILE A 214 -14.62 -2.37 -1.42
N SER A 215 -14.70 -1.48 -2.41
CA SER A 215 -14.69 -0.03 -2.18
C SER A 215 -15.91 0.43 -1.38
N ILE A 216 -17.11 -0.06 -1.72
CA ILE A 216 -18.35 0.23 -0.99
C ILE A 216 -18.25 -0.29 0.45
N MET A 217 -17.86 -1.56 0.63
CA MET A 217 -17.71 -2.15 1.97
C MET A 217 -16.65 -1.42 2.80
N SER A 218 -15.52 -1.05 2.18
CA SER A 218 -14.47 -0.29 2.86
C SER A 218 -14.93 1.07 3.34
N PHE A 219 -15.79 1.75 2.58
CA PHE A 219 -16.35 3.05 2.98
C PHE A 219 -17.24 2.94 4.24
N PHE A 220 -18.07 1.89 4.33
CA PHE A 220 -18.91 1.65 5.49
C PHE A 220 -18.10 1.17 6.70
N THR A 221 -17.18 0.24 6.50
CA THR A 221 -16.38 -0.34 7.59
C THR A 221 -15.36 0.64 8.15
N ALA A 222 -14.84 1.59 7.37
CA ALA A 222 -13.94 2.62 7.86
C ALA A 222 -14.59 3.50 8.93
N LYS A 223 -15.88 3.84 8.77
CA LYS A 223 -16.64 4.61 9.78
C LYS A 223 -16.86 3.79 11.07
N LEU A 224 -17.15 2.49 10.93
CA LEU A 224 -17.33 1.58 12.06
C LEU A 224 -16.00 1.35 12.81
N GLY A 225 -14.92 1.12 12.07
CA GLY A 225 -13.58 0.94 12.65
C GLY A 225 -13.10 2.14 13.45
N ALA A 226 -13.39 3.36 12.97
CA ALA A 226 -13.07 4.59 13.70
C ALA A 226 -13.86 4.70 15.02
N LYS A 227 -15.15 4.32 15.03
CA LYS A 227 -15.96 4.30 16.26
C LYS A 227 -15.46 3.25 17.27
N VAL A 228 -15.15 2.05 16.81
CA VAL A 228 -14.65 0.96 17.68
C VAL A 228 -13.28 1.32 18.26
N ALA A 229 -12.40 1.93 17.48
CA ALA A 229 -11.10 2.39 17.97
C ALA A 229 -11.23 3.46 19.07
N HIS A 230 -12.25 4.30 19.02
CA HIS A 230 -12.53 5.29 20.08
C HIS A 230 -13.14 4.69 21.35
N ILE A 231 -13.80 3.52 21.25
CA ILE A 231 -14.39 2.83 22.41
C ILE A 231 -13.33 2.03 23.16
N LEU A 232 -12.29 1.56 22.44
CA LEU A 232 -11.22 0.72 23.00
C LEU A 232 -10.00 1.51 23.48
N SER A 233 -9.95 2.83 23.26
CA SER A 233 -8.90 3.75 23.73
C SER A 233 -9.33 4.49 24.98
#